data_05de4da2de7d435e4a5102dfddf978fa
#
_entry.id   05de4da2de7d435e4a5102dfddf978fa
#
_cell.length_a   1.000
_cell.length_b   1.000
_cell.length_c   1.000
_cell.angle_alpha   90.00
_cell.angle_beta   90.00
_cell.angle_gamma   90.00
#
_symmetry.space_group_name_H-M   'P 1'
#
loop_
_entity.id
_entity.type
_entity.pdbx_description
1 polymer ?
#
loop_
_entity_poly.entity_id
_entity_poly.type
_entity_poly.pdbx_seq_one_letter_code
_entity_poly.pdbx_strand_id
1 'polypeptide(L)'
;MLFHQLSSTFKDLNYESRYSLDSFPVPMCENIRIRRNRLTKKVFDKEDYRGVIVSKKRYFFGVRVQVITTVDNLPVEFAVLPGSCSDLQGLAELALDFAEGSEIAADAAYTEYNWEDYLLEEDKINLLVARKKNSKRVDLPAMKDYKAWLGHRIETTIGEVEKFFPKKIHATTLNGFILKIALFLWAFQLDKAFIQ
;
A
#
# COMPACT_ATOMS: atom_id res chain seq x y z
N MET A 1 -11.36 -9.71 -9.57
CA MET A 1 -11.40 -11.17 -9.83
C MET A 1 -10.04 -11.74 -10.21
N LEU A 2 -9.45 -11.44 -11.40
CA LEU A 2 -8.15 -12.03 -11.80
C LEU A 2 -6.97 -11.69 -10.86
N PHE A 3 -6.82 -10.43 -10.44
CA PHE A 3 -5.78 -10.06 -9.48
C PHE A 3 -5.92 -10.84 -8.18
N HIS A 4 -7.13 -10.96 -7.65
CA HIS A 4 -7.40 -11.69 -6.41
C HIS A 4 -7.06 -13.18 -6.54
N GLN A 5 -7.38 -13.84 -7.65
CA GLN A 5 -7.04 -15.24 -7.88
C GLN A 5 -5.52 -15.48 -7.93
N LEU A 6 -4.78 -14.64 -8.66
CA LEU A 6 -3.32 -14.70 -8.69
C LEU A 6 -2.70 -14.39 -7.32
N SER A 7 -3.26 -13.40 -6.62
CA SER A 7 -2.81 -13.03 -5.28
C SER A 7 -2.97 -14.16 -4.28
N SER A 8 -4.09 -14.89 -4.29
CA SER A 8 -4.27 -16.09 -3.46
C SER A 8 -3.20 -17.13 -3.77
N THR A 9 -2.96 -17.43 -5.06
CA THR A 9 -1.90 -18.36 -5.46
C THR A 9 -0.52 -17.92 -4.96
N PHE A 10 -0.18 -16.64 -5.06
CA PHE A 10 1.11 -16.15 -4.57
C PHE A 10 1.20 -16.11 -3.03
N LYS A 11 0.09 -15.90 -2.33
CA LYS A 11 0.04 -16.07 -0.87
C LYS A 11 0.29 -17.52 -0.48
N ASP A 12 -0.34 -18.47 -1.16
CA ASP A 12 -0.18 -19.91 -0.92
C ASP A 12 1.25 -20.39 -1.21
N LEU A 13 1.92 -19.80 -2.19
CA LEU A 13 3.33 -20.10 -2.54
C LEU A 13 4.35 -19.40 -1.64
N ASN A 14 3.93 -18.42 -0.84
CA ASN A 14 4.80 -17.71 0.09
C ASN A 14 4.98 -18.51 1.40
N TYR A 15 5.83 -19.54 1.37
CA TYR A 15 6.08 -20.44 2.50
C TYR A 15 6.57 -19.73 3.78
N GLU A 16 7.18 -18.55 3.65
CA GLU A 16 7.65 -17.80 4.82
C GLU A 16 6.51 -17.04 5.52
N SER A 17 5.35 -16.90 4.89
CA SER A 17 4.19 -16.14 5.39
C SER A 17 4.56 -14.73 5.88
N ARG A 18 5.56 -14.12 5.24
CA ARG A 18 6.08 -12.78 5.56
C ARG A 18 5.73 -11.80 4.48
N TYR A 19 5.26 -10.65 4.91
CA TYR A 19 4.77 -9.61 4.03
C TYR A 19 5.25 -8.24 4.48
N SER A 20 5.17 -7.28 3.59
CA SER A 20 5.44 -5.88 3.89
C SER A 20 4.32 -4.99 3.35
N LEU A 21 3.91 -4.01 4.13
CA LEU A 21 2.84 -3.06 3.83
C LEU A 21 3.40 -1.64 3.78
N ASP A 22 3.07 -0.91 2.72
CA ASP A 22 3.33 0.52 2.63
C ASP A 22 2.37 1.17 1.62
N SER A 23 2.42 2.49 1.49
CA SER A 23 1.57 3.27 0.60
C SER A 23 2.36 4.23 -0.28
N PHE A 24 1.84 4.47 -1.49
CA PHE A 24 2.43 5.46 -2.38
C PHE A 24 1.35 6.32 -3.06
N PRO A 25 1.66 7.60 -3.38
CA PRO A 25 0.74 8.50 -4.04
C PRO A 25 0.72 8.27 -5.54
N VAL A 26 -0.48 8.31 -6.15
CA VAL A 26 -0.68 8.33 -7.60
C VAL A 26 -1.40 9.60 -8.00
N PRO A 27 -0.68 10.64 -8.48
CA PRO A 27 -1.27 11.91 -8.86
C PRO A 27 -2.19 11.78 -10.07
N MET A 28 -3.38 12.39 -10.01
CA MET A 28 -4.30 12.52 -11.14
C MET A 28 -3.90 13.66 -12.08
N CYS A 29 -3.28 14.70 -11.54
CA CYS A 29 -2.80 15.84 -12.29
C CYS A 29 -1.78 16.66 -11.48
N GLU A 30 -1.08 17.56 -12.16
CA GLU A 30 -0.28 18.59 -11.50
C GLU A 30 -1.16 19.55 -10.67
N ASN A 31 -0.65 20.05 -9.55
CA ASN A 31 -1.40 20.90 -8.62
C ASN A 31 -2.01 22.15 -9.28
N ILE A 32 -1.34 22.75 -10.25
CA ILE A 32 -1.84 23.88 -11.02
C ILE A 32 -3.10 23.55 -11.87
N ARG A 33 -3.34 22.27 -12.13
CA ARG A 33 -4.44 21.78 -12.97
C ARG A 33 -5.65 21.28 -12.19
N ILE A 34 -5.63 21.30 -10.85
CA ILE A 34 -6.69 20.76 -9.98
C ILE A 34 -8.07 21.31 -10.36
N ARG A 35 -8.20 22.63 -10.55
CA ARG A 35 -9.47 23.29 -10.92
C ARG A 35 -10.04 22.78 -12.24
N ARG A 36 -9.20 22.32 -13.17
CA ARG A 36 -9.57 21.84 -14.52
C ARG A 36 -9.66 20.32 -14.57
N ASN A 37 -9.40 19.63 -13.47
CA ASN A 37 -9.45 18.17 -13.42
C ASN A 37 -10.87 17.68 -13.67
N ARG A 38 -11.04 16.77 -14.64
CA ARG A 38 -12.33 16.21 -15.04
C ARG A 38 -12.67 14.91 -14.31
N LEU A 39 -11.68 14.21 -13.75
CA LEU A 39 -11.88 12.92 -13.10
C LEU A 39 -12.77 13.06 -11.86
N THR A 40 -12.61 14.14 -11.12
CA THR A 40 -13.38 14.42 -9.89
C THR A 40 -14.61 15.32 -10.08
N LYS A 41 -15.06 15.56 -11.33
CA LYS A 41 -16.23 16.42 -11.58
C LYS A 41 -17.52 15.95 -10.92
N LYS A 42 -17.69 14.64 -10.77
CA LYS A 42 -18.89 14.00 -10.19
C LYS A 42 -18.67 13.56 -8.74
N VAL A 43 -17.52 13.86 -8.14
CA VAL A 43 -17.22 13.52 -6.75
C VAL A 43 -17.73 14.63 -5.86
N PHE A 44 -18.40 14.25 -4.77
CA PHE A 44 -19.03 15.18 -3.83
C PHE A 44 -17.99 16.05 -3.14
N ASP A 45 -16.88 15.47 -2.67
CA ASP A 45 -15.79 16.21 -2.06
C ASP A 45 -14.47 16.01 -2.83
N LYS A 46 -14.00 17.08 -3.47
CA LYS A 46 -12.72 17.05 -4.19
C LYS A 46 -11.53 17.21 -3.25
N GLU A 47 -11.74 17.77 -2.07
CA GLU A 47 -10.67 17.97 -1.09
C GLU A 47 -10.14 16.63 -0.56
N ASP A 48 -10.95 15.57 -0.57
CA ASP A 48 -10.52 14.20 -0.21
C ASP A 48 -9.35 13.71 -1.06
N TYR A 49 -9.19 14.24 -2.28
CA TYR A 49 -8.10 13.86 -3.16
C TYR A 49 -6.82 14.67 -2.98
N ARG A 50 -6.79 15.60 -2.01
CA ARG A 50 -5.59 16.37 -1.65
C ARG A 50 -4.80 15.66 -0.59
N GLY A 51 -3.70 15.04 -0.99
CA GLY A 51 -2.80 14.34 -0.09
C GLY A 51 -1.49 15.08 0.13
N VAL A 52 -0.74 14.62 1.13
CA VAL A 52 0.58 15.12 1.49
C VAL A 52 1.58 13.97 1.46
N ILE A 53 2.71 14.17 0.81
CA ILE A 53 3.88 13.30 0.90
C ILE A 53 4.79 13.91 1.98
N VAL A 54 4.69 13.40 3.19
CA VAL A 54 5.35 13.99 4.37
C VAL A 54 6.87 14.01 4.20
N SER A 55 7.48 12.94 3.71
CA SER A 55 8.92 12.80 3.50
C SER A 55 9.47 13.84 2.50
N LYS A 56 8.68 14.21 1.49
CA LYS A 56 9.05 15.18 0.44
C LYS A 56 8.48 16.58 0.72
N LYS A 57 7.73 16.78 1.82
CA LYS A 57 7.00 18.03 2.15
C LYS A 57 6.21 18.57 0.95
N ARG A 58 5.57 17.68 0.20
CA ARG A 58 4.91 18.03 -1.07
C ARG A 58 3.45 17.61 -1.05
N TYR A 59 2.58 18.50 -1.53
CA TYR A 59 1.17 18.20 -1.79
C TYR A 59 0.99 17.54 -3.14
N PHE A 60 0.01 16.64 -3.24
CA PHE A 60 -0.43 16.05 -4.50
C PHE A 60 -1.97 16.04 -4.57
N PHE A 61 -2.50 15.92 -5.76
CA PHE A 61 -3.92 15.73 -6.01
C PHE A 61 -4.12 14.41 -6.75
N GLY A 62 -4.69 13.42 -6.07
CA GLY A 62 -4.79 12.08 -6.60
C GLY A 62 -5.29 11.07 -5.58
N VAL A 63 -4.90 9.82 -5.78
CA VAL A 63 -5.20 8.71 -4.88
C VAL A 63 -3.94 8.26 -4.16
N ARG A 64 -4.14 7.59 -3.03
CA ARG A 64 -3.12 6.83 -2.32
C ARG A 64 -3.37 5.35 -2.58
N VAL A 65 -2.33 4.63 -2.94
CA VAL A 65 -2.39 3.19 -3.13
C VAL A 65 -1.65 2.54 -1.97
N GLN A 66 -2.35 1.73 -1.21
CA GLN A 66 -1.74 0.83 -0.25
C GLN A 66 -1.49 -0.50 -0.92
N VAL A 67 -0.37 -1.12 -0.62
CA VAL A 67 0.01 -2.40 -1.21
C VAL A 67 0.68 -3.29 -0.17
N ILE A 68 0.30 -4.56 -0.15
CA ILE A 68 1.00 -5.61 0.58
C ILE A 68 1.75 -6.46 -0.44
N THR A 69 3.02 -6.73 -0.15
CA THR A 69 3.90 -7.54 -0.98
C THR A 69 4.48 -8.70 -0.20
N THR A 70 4.79 -9.80 -0.89
CA THR A 70 5.62 -10.88 -0.34
C THR A 70 7.06 -10.43 -0.17
N VAL A 71 7.90 -11.25 0.48
CA VAL A 71 9.36 -11.01 0.55
C VAL A 71 10.03 -11.04 -0.84
N ASP A 72 9.41 -11.66 -1.83
CA ASP A 72 9.89 -11.68 -3.23
C ASP A 72 9.37 -10.51 -4.05
N ASN A 73 8.87 -9.47 -3.39
CA ASN A 73 8.37 -8.23 -3.99
C ASN A 73 7.14 -8.41 -4.91
N LEU A 74 6.36 -9.47 -4.70
CA LEU A 74 5.10 -9.68 -5.43
C LEU A 74 3.95 -8.97 -4.71
N PRO A 75 3.25 -8.02 -5.34
CA PRO A 75 2.03 -7.43 -4.79
C PRO A 75 0.94 -8.50 -4.67
N VAL A 76 0.40 -8.70 -3.47
CA VAL A 76 -0.64 -9.71 -3.21
C VAL A 76 -1.95 -9.09 -2.76
N GLU A 77 -1.92 -7.87 -2.28
CA GLU A 77 -3.12 -7.14 -1.88
C GLU A 77 -2.91 -5.65 -2.06
N PHE A 78 -3.97 -4.92 -2.44
CA PHE A 78 -3.90 -3.47 -2.52
C PHE A 78 -5.27 -2.82 -2.28
N ALA A 79 -5.23 -1.57 -1.79
CA ALA A 79 -6.38 -0.68 -1.72
C ALA A 79 -6.07 0.66 -2.39
N VAL A 80 -7.09 1.27 -3.01
CA VAL A 80 -6.96 2.59 -3.65
C VAL A 80 -7.92 3.56 -2.98
N LEU A 81 -7.35 4.56 -2.32
CA LEU A 81 -8.10 5.52 -1.50
C LEU A 81 -7.90 6.96 -1.99
N PRO A 82 -8.78 7.89 -1.60
CA PRO A 82 -8.52 9.31 -1.77
C PRO A 82 -7.18 9.73 -1.16
N GLY A 83 -6.52 10.71 -1.77
CA GLY A 83 -5.16 11.11 -1.40
C GLY A 83 -5.01 11.66 0.03
N SER A 84 -6.10 12.15 0.65
CA SER A 84 -6.11 12.64 2.04
C SER A 84 -6.16 11.52 3.08
N CYS A 85 -6.55 10.29 2.70
CA CYS A 85 -6.64 9.18 3.62
C CYS A 85 -5.31 8.89 4.30
N SER A 86 -5.37 8.60 5.59
CA SER A 86 -4.21 8.16 6.37
C SER A 86 -3.85 6.71 6.09
N ASP A 87 -2.66 6.30 6.47
CA ASP A 87 -2.21 4.92 6.31
C ASP A 87 -3.06 3.94 7.14
N LEU A 88 -3.52 4.35 8.32
CA LEU A 88 -4.45 3.56 9.15
C LEU A 88 -5.84 3.38 8.51
N GLN A 89 -6.38 4.45 7.88
CA GLN A 89 -7.64 4.30 7.14
C GLN A 89 -7.50 3.33 5.99
N GLY A 90 -6.36 3.33 5.32
CA GLY A 90 -6.10 2.41 4.25
C GLY A 90 -5.87 0.97 4.70
N LEU A 91 -5.25 0.76 5.86
CA LEU A 91 -5.14 -0.57 6.46
C LEU A 91 -6.53 -1.21 6.68
N ALA A 92 -7.51 -0.40 7.11
CA ALA A 92 -8.88 -0.87 7.32
C ALA A 92 -9.64 -1.24 6.03
N GLU A 93 -9.16 -0.79 4.86
CA GLU A 93 -9.73 -1.12 3.55
C GLU A 93 -9.09 -2.35 2.88
N LEU A 94 -8.04 -2.90 3.49
CA LEU A 94 -7.41 -4.14 3.05
C LEU A 94 -8.20 -5.34 3.61
N ALA A 95 -8.31 -6.40 2.83
CA ALA A 95 -9.02 -7.60 3.25
C ALA A 95 -8.27 -8.37 4.35
N LEU A 96 -6.93 -8.29 4.35
CA LEU A 96 -6.03 -8.97 5.28
C LEU A 96 -6.28 -10.49 5.36
N ASP A 97 -6.69 -11.07 4.23
CA ASP A 97 -6.92 -12.51 4.10
C ASP A 97 -5.58 -13.25 3.95
N PHE A 98 -4.94 -13.56 5.07
CA PHE A 98 -3.65 -14.24 5.16
C PHE A 98 -3.74 -15.48 6.06
N ALA A 99 -2.81 -16.43 5.86
CA ALA A 99 -2.72 -17.61 6.70
C ALA A 99 -2.41 -17.25 8.17
N GLU A 100 -2.90 -18.02 9.11
CA GLU A 100 -2.55 -17.89 10.52
C GLU A 100 -1.04 -17.91 10.74
N GLY A 101 -0.53 -17.05 11.59
CA GLY A 101 0.90 -16.89 11.85
C GLY A 101 1.62 -15.98 10.84
N SER A 102 0.92 -15.40 9.87
CA SER A 102 1.52 -14.44 8.95
C SER A 102 2.06 -13.21 9.66
N GLU A 103 3.18 -12.69 9.18
CA GLU A 103 3.83 -11.48 9.64
C GLU A 103 3.72 -10.39 8.57
N ILE A 104 3.18 -9.23 8.93
CA ILE A 104 3.07 -8.07 8.03
C ILE A 104 3.85 -6.91 8.62
N ALA A 105 4.99 -6.56 8.02
CA ALA A 105 5.77 -5.40 8.44
C ALA A 105 5.19 -4.10 7.86
N ALA A 106 5.13 -3.07 8.69
CA ALA A 106 4.66 -1.75 8.30
C ALA A 106 5.49 -0.64 8.96
N ASP A 107 5.46 0.57 8.39
CA ASP A 107 6.14 1.71 8.96
C ASP A 107 5.42 2.24 10.23
N ALA A 108 6.01 3.25 10.88
CA ALA A 108 5.47 3.82 12.10
C ALA A 108 4.17 4.64 11.92
N ALA A 109 3.74 4.90 10.68
CA ALA A 109 2.47 5.57 10.40
C ALA A 109 1.27 4.62 10.63
N TYR A 110 1.51 3.32 10.61
CA TYR A 110 0.50 2.29 10.89
C TYR A 110 0.35 1.95 12.38
N THR A 111 0.94 2.73 13.30
CA THR A 111 0.86 2.44 14.74
C THR A 111 -0.55 2.66 15.27
N GLU A 112 -1.24 1.58 15.59
CA GLU A 112 -2.51 1.55 16.33
C GLU A 112 -2.58 0.26 17.15
N TYR A 113 -2.39 0.36 18.47
CA TYR A 113 -2.16 -0.80 19.35
C TYR A 113 -3.37 -1.72 19.48
N ASN A 114 -4.59 -1.17 19.48
CA ASN A 114 -5.80 -2.00 19.57
C ASN A 114 -5.99 -2.82 18.30
N TRP A 115 -5.66 -2.23 17.15
CA TRP A 115 -5.73 -2.92 15.86
C TRP A 115 -4.66 -4.01 15.73
N GLU A 116 -3.44 -3.73 16.20
CA GLU A 116 -2.36 -4.72 16.27
C GLU A 116 -2.77 -5.93 17.15
N ASP A 117 -3.36 -5.65 18.33
CA ASP A 117 -3.81 -6.70 19.24
C ASP A 117 -4.99 -7.48 18.65
N TYR A 118 -5.96 -6.80 18.04
CA TYR A 118 -7.09 -7.44 17.36
C TYR A 118 -6.64 -8.41 16.27
N LEU A 119 -5.75 -7.97 15.36
CA LEU A 119 -5.23 -8.82 14.29
C LEU A 119 -4.49 -10.04 14.84
N LEU A 120 -3.75 -9.87 15.93
CA LEU A 120 -3.02 -10.98 16.55
C LEU A 120 -3.96 -11.96 17.27
N GLU A 121 -4.99 -11.45 17.97
CA GLU A 121 -5.89 -12.27 18.78
C GLU A 121 -6.96 -12.97 17.96
N GLU A 122 -7.57 -12.28 16.99
CA GLU A 122 -8.68 -12.81 16.20
C GLU A 122 -8.19 -13.48 14.89
N ASP A 123 -7.37 -12.78 14.11
CA ASP A 123 -6.95 -13.26 12.78
C ASP A 123 -5.62 -14.03 12.81
N LYS A 124 -4.94 -14.08 13.98
CA LYS A 124 -3.60 -14.69 14.15
C LYS A 124 -2.54 -14.10 13.22
N ILE A 125 -2.71 -12.84 12.82
CA ILE A 125 -1.79 -12.08 11.98
C ILE A 125 -0.96 -11.16 12.87
N ASN A 126 0.36 -11.21 12.75
CA ASN A 126 1.28 -10.36 13.49
C ASN A 126 1.63 -9.11 12.69
N LEU A 127 1.02 -7.96 13.02
CA LEU A 127 1.34 -6.69 12.41
C LEU A 127 2.59 -6.08 13.06
N LEU A 128 3.72 -6.16 12.35
CA LEU A 128 5.04 -5.73 12.82
C LEU A 128 5.31 -4.25 12.50
N VAL A 129 4.68 -3.34 13.25
CA VAL A 129 4.83 -1.90 13.03
C VAL A 129 6.17 -1.39 13.59
N ALA A 130 6.92 -0.63 12.80
CA ALA A 130 8.15 0.04 13.24
C ALA A 130 7.84 1.03 14.38
N ARG A 131 8.70 1.09 15.41
CA ARG A 131 8.45 1.90 16.61
C ARG A 131 9.23 3.21 16.60
N LYS A 132 8.54 4.30 16.91
CA LYS A 132 9.16 5.61 17.18
C LYS A 132 9.82 5.59 18.58
N LYS A 133 10.78 6.51 18.81
CA LYS A 133 11.47 6.61 20.10
C LYS A 133 10.55 6.78 21.31
N ASN A 134 9.40 7.40 21.11
CA ASN A 134 8.39 7.66 22.15
C ASN A 134 7.23 6.64 22.13
N SER A 135 7.41 5.52 21.47
CA SER A 135 6.39 4.45 21.42
C SER A 135 6.19 3.84 22.80
N LYS A 136 4.93 3.52 23.16
CA LYS A 136 4.60 2.78 24.39
C LYS A 136 5.12 1.34 24.37
N ARG A 137 5.25 0.75 23.18
CA ARG A 137 5.82 -0.59 22.96
C ARG A 137 7.21 -0.41 22.37
N VAL A 138 8.22 -0.98 23.03
CA VAL A 138 9.63 -0.88 22.60
C VAL A 138 10.06 -2.20 21.99
N ASP A 139 10.64 -2.14 20.80
CA ASP A 139 11.21 -3.33 20.17
C ASP A 139 12.60 -3.66 20.77
N LEU A 140 12.86 -4.96 20.95
CA LEU A 140 14.21 -5.44 21.16
C LEU A 140 15.09 -5.16 19.93
N PRO A 141 16.43 -4.98 20.09
CA PRO A 141 17.31 -4.66 18.97
C PRO A 141 17.12 -5.59 17.75
N ALA A 142 17.11 -6.89 17.96
CA ALA A 142 16.93 -7.87 16.87
C ALA A 142 15.59 -7.70 16.14
N MET A 143 14.51 -7.39 16.87
CA MET A 143 13.19 -7.14 16.27
C MET A 143 13.19 -5.83 15.47
N LYS A 144 13.88 -4.81 15.96
CA LYS A 144 14.05 -3.55 15.24
C LYS A 144 14.77 -3.75 13.91
N ASP A 145 15.86 -4.53 13.92
CA ASP A 145 16.66 -4.82 12.72
C ASP A 145 15.81 -5.66 11.72
N TYR A 146 15.06 -6.61 12.22
CA TYR A 146 14.15 -7.43 11.41
C TYR A 146 13.05 -6.59 10.72
N LYS A 147 12.38 -5.71 11.47
CA LYS A 147 11.38 -4.78 10.91
C LYS A 147 11.99 -3.82 9.89
N ALA A 148 13.20 -3.32 10.16
CA ALA A 148 13.91 -2.45 9.22
C ALA A 148 14.26 -3.19 7.92
N TRP A 149 14.69 -4.44 8.00
CA TRP A 149 14.98 -5.28 6.82
C TRP A 149 13.73 -5.49 5.95
N LEU A 150 12.58 -5.83 6.55
CA LEU A 150 11.31 -5.97 5.83
C LEU A 150 10.85 -4.64 5.23
N GLY A 151 10.96 -3.54 5.99
CA GLY A 151 10.60 -2.19 5.52
C GLY A 151 11.42 -1.73 4.32
N HIS A 152 12.72 -2.05 4.28
CA HIS A 152 13.56 -1.71 3.13
C HIS A 152 13.16 -2.46 1.85
N ARG A 153 12.65 -3.66 1.97
CA ARG A 153 12.15 -4.44 0.81
C ARG A 153 10.94 -3.79 0.17
N ILE A 154 9.96 -3.35 0.97
CA ILE A 154 8.77 -2.70 0.42
C ILE A 154 9.09 -1.36 -0.25
N GLU A 155 10.02 -0.57 0.29
CA GLU A 155 10.49 0.67 -0.35
C GLU A 155 11.07 0.39 -1.75
N THR A 156 11.84 -0.70 -1.88
CA THR A 156 12.39 -1.14 -3.17
C THR A 156 11.26 -1.51 -4.14
N THR A 157 10.30 -2.31 -3.70
CA THR A 157 9.15 -2.72 -4.52
C THR A 157 8.31 -1.54 -4.97
N ILE A 158 8.01 -0.60 -4.07
CA ILE A 158 7.27 0.63 -4.43
C ILE A 158 8.04 1.42 -5.47
N GLY A 159 9.36 1.57 -5.33
CA GLY A 159 10.20 2.23 -6.32
C GLY A 159 10.18 1.55 -7.69
N GLU A 160 10.08 0.23 -7.76
CA GLU A 160 9.91 -0.53 -9.00
C GLU A 160 8.51 -0.35 -9.59
N VAL A 161 7.47 -0.44 -8.76
CA VAL A 161 6.08 -0.17 -9.16
C VAL A 161 5.92 1.25 -9.72
N GLU A 162 6.49 2.26 -9.03
CA GLU A 162 6.45 3.65 -9.51
C GLU A 162 7.15 3.83 -10.87
N LYS A 163 8.25 3.10 -11.12
CA LYS A 163 8.94 3.11 -12.41
C LYS A 163 8.16 2.40 -13.52
N PHE A 164 7.43 1.35 -13.16
CA PHE A 164 6.58 0.60 -14.07
C PHE A 164 5.35 1.40 -14.51
N PHE A 165 4.87 2.30 -13.66
CA PHE A 165 3.74 3.15 -13.99
C PHE A 165 4.13 4.20 -15.05
N PRO A 166 3.24 4.55 -15.99
CA PRO A 166 3.49 5.63 -16.91
C PRO A 166 3.57 6.97 -16.16
N LYS A 167 4.41 7.89 -16.62
CA LYS A 167 4.54 9.24 -16.03
C LYS A 167 3.21 9.96 -15.88
N LYS A 168 2.19 9.57 -16.66
CA LYS A 168 0.84 10.12 -16.60
C LYS A 168 -0.18 9.06 -17.00
N ILE A 169 -1.12 8.82 -16.11
CA ILE A 169 -2.26 7.93 -16.35
C ILE A 169 -3.38 8.75 -17.02
N HIS A 170 -3.66 8.46 -18.29
CA HIS A 170 -4.74 9.09 -19.02
C HIS A 170 -6.06 8.36 -18.73
N ALA A 171 -7.04 9.07 -18.18
CA ALA A 171 -8.39 8.56 -17.94
C ALA A 171 -9.40 9.70 -18.09
N THR A 172 -10.64 9.36 -18.42
CA THR A 172 -11.76 10.31 -18.57
C THR A 172 -12.68 10.29 -17.35
N THR A 173 -12.66 9.22 -16.57
CA THR A 173 -13.46 9.03 -15.36
C THR A 173 -12.58 8.57 -14.19
N LEU A 174 -13.03 8.81 -12.97
CA LEU A 174 -12.34 8.33 -11.76
C LEU A 174 -12.24 6.81 -11.74
N ASN A 175 -13.35 6.11 -12.02
CA ASN A 175 -13.35 4.64 -12.08
C ASN A 175 -12.38 4.10 -13.14
N GLY A 176 -12.30 4.74 -14.31
CA GLY A 176 -11.32 4.39 -15.34
C GLY A 176 -9.87 4.67 -14.91
N PHE A 177 -9.64 5.68 -14.07
CA PHE A 177 -8.33 5.96 -13.49
C PHE A 177 -7.93 4.87 -12.49
N ILE A 178 -8.83 4.52 -11.57
CA ILE A 178 -8.63 3.45 -10.57
C ILE A 178 -8.42 2.10 -11.26
N LEU A 179 -9.25 1.78 -12.26
CA LEU A 179 -9.09 0.54 -13.04
C LEU A 179 -7.70 0.45 -13.69
N LYS A 180 -7.17 1.54 -14.23
CA LYS A 180 -5.82 1.55 -14.80
C LYS A 180 -4.74 1.31 -13.75
N ILE A 181 -4.87 1.87 -12.55
CA ILE A 181 -3.96 1.58 -11.44
C ILE A 181 -3.97 0.08 -11.13
N ALA A 182 -5.16 -0.51 -10.97
CA ALA A 182 -5.29 -1.95 -10.73
C ALA A 182 -4.66 -2.80 -11.85
N LEU A 183 -4.84 -2.42 -13.13
CA LEU A 183 -4.23 -3.09 -14.26
C LEU A 183 -2.70 -2.95 -14.28
N PHE A 184 -2.14 -1.81 -13.89
CA PHE A 184 -0.68 -1.64 -13.79
C PHE A 184 -0.10 -2.48 -12.66
N LEU A 185 -0.75 -2.54 -11.50
CA LEU A 185 -0.33 -3.41 -10.40
C LEU A 185 -0.38 -4.89 -10.81
N TRP A 186 -1.42 -5.29 -11.51
CA TRP A 186 -1.54 -6.64 -12.03
C TRP A 186 -0.46 -6.96 -13.08
N ALA A 187 -0.23 -6.06 -14.02
CA ALA A 187 0.83 -6.22 -15.01
C ALA A 187 2.22 -6.31 -14.35
N PHE A 188 2.48 -5.49 -13.33
CA PHE A 188 3.72 -5.56 -12.54
C PHE A 188 3.84 -6.92 -11.81
N GLN A 189 2.76 -7.41 -11.22
CA GLN A 189 2.73 -8.72 -10.56
C GLN A 189 3.08 -9.85 -11.55
N LEU A 190 2.51 -9.83 -12.77
CA LEU A 190 2.81 -10.81 -13.82
C LEU A 190 4.26 -10.69 -14.31
N ASP A 191 4.75 -9.47 -14.52
CA ASP A 191 6.12 -9.21 -14.94
C ASP A 191 7.12 -9.79 -13.94
N LYS A 192 6.91 -9.52 -12.65
CA LYS A 192 7.75 -10.06 -11.56
C LYS A 192 7.66 -11.58 -11.43
N ALA A 193 6.49 -12.17 -11.60
CA ALA A 193 6.29 -13.60 -11.37
C ALA A 193 6.78 -14.49 -12.53
N PHE A 194 6.76 -13.97 -13.76
CA PHE A 194 6.96 -14.81 -14.96
C PHE A 194 8.05 -14.33 -15.92
N ILE A 195 8.54 -13.10 -15.79
CA ILE A 195 9.48 -12.51 -16.76
C ILE A 195 10.85 -12.20 -16.12
N GLN A 196 10.90 -11.85 -14.83
CA GLN A 196 12.13 -11.61 -14.06
C GLN A 196 12.50 -12.82 -13.20
#